data_0b64b7c4159cc941359b0548e974d76b
#
_entry.id   0b64b7c4159cc941359b0548e974d76b
#
_cell.length_a   1.000
_cell.length_b   1.000
_cell.length_c   1.000
_cell.angle_alpha   90.00
_cell.angle_beta   90.00
_cell.angle_gamma   90.00
#
_symmetry.space_group_name_H-M   'P 1'
#
loop_
_entity.id
_entity.type
_entity.pdbx_description
1 polymer ?
#
loop_
_entity_poly.entity_id
_entity_poly.type
_entity_poly.pdbx_seq_one_letter_code
_entity_poly.pdbx_strand_id
1 'polypeptide(L)'
;MKELCSFAAYYVKSYDAAEDIVQNLFLLLWERRETIRIEGLLKTYLFTSTRNLSLNFLKRQTIDRKSTDIYSMQYAIPSATPQEIAEYQELDILITRTLEKIPERCRIVFILSRYFNMKYAEIAEILEISVKTVDAHMVHAVKSLRSALHYK
;
A
#
# COMPACT_ATOMS: atom_id res chain seq x y z
N MET A 1 -11.92 -6.07 -1.10
CA MET A 1 -11.03 -7.20 -0.71
C MET A 1 -9.67 -7.18 -1.38
N LYS A 2 -9.61 -7.11 -2.72
CA LYS A 2 -8.32 -7.10 -3.44
C LYS A 2 -7.40 -5.96 -3.02
N GLU A 3 -7.92 -4.76 -2.83
CA GLU A 3 -7.14 -3.59 -2.40
C GLU A 3 -6.51 -3.80 -1.02
N LEU A 4 -7.27 -4.33 -0.07
CA LEU A 4 -6.77 -4.62 1.27
C LEU A 4 -5.68 -5.71 1.25
N CYS A 5 -5.87 -6.75 0.46
CA CYS A 5 -4.87 -7.80 0.27
C CYS A 5 -3.59 -7.25 -0.35
N SER A 6 -3.71 -6.41 -1.39
CA SER A 6 -2.56 -5.75 -2.02
C SER A 6 -1.83 -4.84 -1.04
N PHE A 7 -2.57 -4.10 -0.22
CA PHE A 7 -2.00 -3.24 0.80
C PHE A 7 -1.29 -4.04 1.90
N ALA A 8 -1.89 -5.11 2.39
CA ALA A 8 -1.25 -6.01 3.34
C ALA A 8 0.00 -6.67 2.75
N ALA A 9 -0.06 -7.12 1.49
CA ALA A 9 1.06 -7.74 0.78
C ALA A 9 2.26 -6.78 0.64
N TYR A 10 2.00 -5.49 0.50
CA TYR A 10 3.05 -4.48 0.50
C TYR A 10 3.89 -4.54 1.80
N TYR A 11 3.24 -4.72 2.94
CA TYR A 11 3.94 -4.81 4.23
C TYR A 11 4.58 -6.18 4.46
N VAL A 12 3.84 -7.26 4.27
CA VAL A 12 4.28 -8.61 4.65
C VAL A 12 5.03 -9.35 3.55
N LYS A 13 5.01 -8.83 2.32
CA LYS A 13 5.72 -9.38 1.14
C LYS A 13 5.35 -10.83 0.81
N SER A 14 4.11 -11.20 1.12
CA SER A 14 3.52 -12.50 0.80
C SER A 14 2.03 -12.33 0.59
N TYR A 15 1.54 -12.72 -0.57
CA TYR A 15 0.12 -12.60 -0.87
C TYR A 15 -0.73 -13.55 -0.02
N ASP A 16 -0.24 -14.76 0.22
CA ASP A 16 -0.93 -15.73 1.08
C ASP A 16 -1.06 -15.23 2.52
N ALA A 17 0.00 -14.68 3.08
CA ALA A 17 -0.04 -14.06 4.41
C ALA A 17 -0.97 -12.84 4.42
N ALA A 18 -0.97 -12.04 3.36
CA ALA A 18 -1.86 -10.89 3.23
C ALA A 18 -3.33 -11.29 3.20
N GLU A 19 -3.67 -12.33 2.46
CA GLU A 19 -5.03 -12.88 2.45
C GLU A 19 -5.47 -13.35 3.84
N ASP A 20 -4.63 -14.06 4.55
CA ASP A 20 -4.91 -14.51 5.91
C ASP A 20 -5.16 -13.33 6.86
N ILE A 21 -4.36 -12.27 6.75
CA ILE A 21 -4.52 -11.05 7.54
C ILE A 21 -5.87 -10.39 7.26
N VAL A 22 -6.24 -10.25 5.99
CA VAL A 22 -7.51 -9.63 5.60
C VAL A 22 -8.70 -10.48 6.00
N GLN A 23 -8.63 -11.79 5.83
CA GLN A 23 -9.66 -12.71 6.30
C GLN A 23 -9.84 -12.61 7.82
N ASN A 24 -8.76 -12.57 8.56
CA ASN A 24 -8.78 -12.37 10.01
C ASN A 24 -9.44 -11.05 10.40
N LEU A 25 -9.14 -9.98 9.66
CA LEU A 25 -9.79 -8.69 9.88
C LEU A 25 -11.32 -8.80 9.74
N PHE A 26 -11.80 -9.43 8.67
CA PHE A 26 -13.24 -9.59 8.47
C PHE A 26 -13.89 -10.50 9.51
N LEU A 27 -13.20 -11.54 9.96
CA LEU A 27 -13.68 -12.38 11.06
C LEU A 27 -13.81 -11.59 12.37
N LEU A 28 -12.82 -10.78 12.71
CA LEU A 28 -12.87 -9.89 13.88
C LEU A 28 -14.02 -8.88 13.79
N LEU A 29 -14.23 -8.30 12.60
CA LEU A 29 -15.34 -7.38 12.36
C LEU A 29 -16.68 -8.09 12.54
N TRP A 30 -16.82 -9.30 12.04
CA TRP A 30 -18.02 -10.10 12.17
C TRP A 30 -18.31 -10.46 13.64
N GLU A 31 -17.30 -10.89 14.38
CA GLU A 31 -17.44 -11.21 15.81
C GLU A 31 -17.85 -10.01 16.65
N ARG A 32 -17.38 -8.82 16.28
CA ARG A 32 -17.64 -7.57 17.00
C ARG A 32 -18.70 -6.70 16.36
N ARG A 33 -19.45 -7.21 15.39
CA ARG A 33 -20.42 -6.43 14.59
C ARG A 33 -21.46 -5.67 15.43
N GLU A 34 -21.82 -6.17 16.60
CA GLU A 34 -22.80 -5.55 17.48
C GLU A 34 -22.21 -4.47 18.40
N THR A 35 -20.92 -4.52 18.65
CA THR A 35 -20.23 -3.62 19.59
C THR A 35 -19.33 -2.60 18.93
N ILE A 36 -18.88 -2.86 17.69
CA ILE A 36 -18.00 -1.97 16.94
C ILE A 36 -18.77 -0.70 16.53
N ARG A 37 -18.14 0.44 16.84
CA ARG A 37 -18.54 1.74 16.28
C ARG A 37 -17.40 2.25 15.42
N ILE A 38 -17.66 2.37 14.12
CA ILE A 38 -16.72 2.93 13.17
C ILE A 38 -17.00 4.42 13.07
N GLU A 39 -16.08 5.23 13.60
CA GLU A 39 -16.11 6.67 13.44
C GLU A 39 -15.38 7.04 12.15
N GLY A 40 -16.03 7.81 11.27
CA GLY A 40 -15.47 8.22 9.99
C GLY A 40 -15.73 7.22 8.87
N LEU A 41 -14.88 7.23 7.87
CA LEU A 41 -15.02 6.40 6.67
C LEU A 41 -14.63 4.94 6.93
N LEU A 42 -15.47 4.03 6.50
CA LEU A 42 -15.20 2.59 6.57
C LEU A 42 -13.90 2.22 5.87
N LYS A 43 -13.63 2.82 4.72
CA LYS A 43 -12.40 2.60 3.95
C LYS A 43 -11.15 2.90 4.79
N THR A 44 -11.09 4.06 5.43
CA THR A 44 -9.97 4.45 6.29
C THR A 44 -9.81 3.48 7.46
N TYR A 45 -10.91 3.08 8.07
CA TYR A 45 -10.91 2.09 9.15
C TYR A 45 -10.31 0.76 8.71
N LEU A 46 -10.74 0.24 7.56
CA LEU A 46 -10.27 -1.03 7.02
C LEU A 46 -8.77 -0.99 6.69
N PHE A 47 -8.31 0.08 6.07
CA PHE A 47 -6.88 0.24 5.75
C PHE A 47 -6.02 0.41 7.00
N THR A 48 -6.48 1.19 7.98
CA THR A 48 -5.77 1.35 9.26
C THR A 48 -5.65 0.01 9.99
N SER A 49 -6.74 -0.74 10.06
CA SER A 49 -6.76 -2.06 10.71
C SER A 49 -5.86 -3.06 9.98
N THR A 50 -5.89 -3.06 8.65
CA THR A 50 -5.02 -3.92 7.83
C THR A 50 -3.54 -3.58 8.06
N ARG A 51 -3.19 -2.31 8.09
CA ARG A 51 -1.83 -1.87 8.40
C ARG A 51 -1.39 -2.36 9.79
N ASN A 52 -2.22 -2.15 10.80
CA ASN A 52 -1.90 -2.55 12.16
C ASN A 52 -1.71 -4.07 12.29
N LEU A 53 -2.58 -4.86 11.68
CA LEU A 53 -2.45 -6.31 11.65
C LEU A 53 -1.21 -6.77 10.89
N SER A 54 -0.87 -6.11 9.79
CA SER A 54 0.32 -6.39 9.00
C SER A 54 1.59 -6.09 9.80
N LEU A 55 1.65 -4.96 10.49
CA LEU A 55 2.77 -4.61 11.35
C LEU A 55 2.93 -5.57 12.53
N ASN A 56 1.82 -6.01 13.12
CA ASN A 56 1.85 -7.02 14.18
C ASN A 56 2.37 -8.37 13.67
N PHE A 57 1.96 -8.77 12.48
CA PHE A 57 2.47 -9.96 11.82
C PHE A 57 3.99 -9.88 11.62
N LEU A 58 4.50 -8.76 11.14
CA LEU A 58 5.93 -8.53 10.95
C LEU A 58 6.70 -8.57 12.28
N LYS A 59 6.15 -8.01 13.35
CA LYS A 59 6.76 -8.07 14.69
C LYS A 59 6.92 -9.51 15.19
N ARG A 60 5.94 -10.35 14.90
CA ARG A 60 6.02 -11.78 15.28
C ARG A 60 7.04 -12.54 14.46
N GLN A 61 7.29 -12.13 13.21
CA GLN A 61 8.24 -12.76 12.29
C GLN A 61 9.69 -12.30 12.44
N THR A 62 9.96 -11.14 13.04
CA THR A 62 11.34 -10.64 13.20
C THR A 62 12.23 -11.56 14.01
N ILE A 63 11.67 -12.58 14.63
CA ILE A 63 12.42 -13.62 15.35
C ILE A 63 12.97 -14.69 14.37
N ASP A 64 12.42 -14.85 13.16
CA ASP A 64 12.69 -16.04 12.34
C ASP A 64 13.15 -15.86 10.89
N ARG A 65 13.17 -14.66 10.26
CA ARG A 65 13.52 -14.61 8.83
C ARG A 65 14.09 -13.31 8.30
N LYS A 66 15.22 -13.47 7.57
CA LYS A 66 15.71 -12.58 6.55
C LYS A 66 15.24 -13.10 5.18
N SER A 67 14.12 -12.63 4.64
CA SER A 67 13.80 -12.84 3.24
C SER A 67 13.37 -11.53 2.60
N THR A 68 14.09 -11.17 1.56
CA THR A 68 13.86 -10.01 0.73
C THR A 68 13.24 -10.45 -0.59
N ASP A 69 11.98 -10.84 -0.56
CA ASP A 69 11.24 -11.00 -1.81
C ASP A 69 10.49 -9.69 -2.10
N ILE A 70 10.91 -9.05 -3.17
CA ILE A 70 10.29 -7.82 -3.66
C ILE A 70 8.98 -8.20 -4.34
N TYR A 71 7.88 -7.83 -3.73
CA TYR A 71 6.56 -8.03 -4.30
C TYR A 71 6.19 -6.82 -5.16
N SER A 72 6.05 -7.04 -6.46
CA SER A 72 5.52 -6.01 -7.34
C SER A 72 4.00 -6.04 -7.30
N MET A 73 3.39 -4.92 -6.98
CA MET A 73 1.94 -4.76 -7.11
C MET A 73 1.56 -4.71 -8.58
N GLN A 74 0.96 -5.78 -9.09
CA GLN A 74 0.41 -5.79 -10.44
C GLN A 74 -1.04 -5.32 -10.41
N TYR A 75 -1.29 -4.19 -11.06
CA TYR A 75 -2.65 -3.70 -11.33
C TYR A 75 -3.05 -4.11 -12.74
N ALA A 76 -4.17 -4.82 -12.85
CA ALA A 76 -4.80 -5.07 -14.13
C ALA A 76 -5.48 -3.80 -14.63
N ILE A 77 -5.07 -3.30 -15.79
CA ILE A 77 -5.75 -2.19 -16.48
C ILE A 77 -6.83 -2.80 -17.36
N PRO A 78 -8.13 -2.53 -17.10
CA PRO A 78 -9.20 -3.04 -17.94
C PRO A 78 -9.14 -2.42 -19.34
N SER A 79 -9.26 -3.25 -20.37
CA SER A 79 -9.43 -2.88 -21.79
C SER A 79 -8.23 -2.24 -22.50
N ALA A 80 -7.00 -2.55 -22.11
CA ALA A 80 -5.81 -2.11 -22.82
C ALA A 80 -5.44 -3.06 -23.96
N THR A 81 -4.89 -2.52 -25.07
CA THR A 81 -4.33 -3.32 -26.15
C THR A 81 -3.02 -3.99 -25.71
N PRO A 82 -2.58 -5.09 -26.39
CA PRO A 82 -1.30 -5.73 -26.05
C PRO A 82 -0.09 -4.78 -26.09
N GLN A 83 -0.10 -3.80 -27.00
CA GLN A 83 0.96 -2.80 -27.09
C GLN A 83 0.92 -1.81 -25.93
N GLU A 84 -0.27 -1.31 -25.59
CA GLU A 84 -0.48 -0.45 -24.42
C GLU A 84 -0.10 -1.17 -23.12
N ILE A 85 -0.44 -2.47 -23.00
CA ILE A 85 -0.05 -3.29 -21.87
C ILE A 85 1.47 -3.36 -21.74
N ALA A 86 2.19 -3.55 -22.84
CA ALA A 86 3.66 -3.61 -22.84
C ALA A 86 4.27 -2.27 -22.41
N GLU A 87 3.77 -1.15 -22.94
CA GLU A 87 4.23 0.20 -22.57
C GLU A 87 3.94 0.52 -21.10
N TYR A 88 2.75 0.15 -20.60
CA TYR A 88 2.39 0.30 -19.20
C TYR A 88 3.24 -0.57 -18.29
N GLN A 89 3.59 -1.79 -18.72
CA GLN A 89 4.46 -2.68 -17.94
C GLN A 89 5.88 -2.11 -17.81
N GLU A 90 6.44 -1.53 -18.86
CA GLU A 90 7.75 -0.90 -18.80
C GLU A 90 7.76 0.30 -17.85
N LEU A 91 6.73 1.13 -17.94
CA LEU A 91 6.56 2.29 -17.06
C LEU A 91 6.36 1.84 -15.60
N ASP A 92 5.54 0.82 -15.38
CA ASP A 92 5.26 0.29 -14.06
C ASP A 92 6.53 -0.30 -13.41
N ILE A 93 7.34 -1.01 -14.19
CA ILE A 93 8.65 -1.51 -13.73
C ILE A 93 9.57 -0.36 -13.34
N LEU A 94 9.62 0.71 -14.14
CA LEU A 94 10.44 1.87 -13.85
C LEU A 94 9.98 2.59 -12.57
N ILE A 95 8.68 2.78 -12.43
CA ILE A 95 8.08 3.37 -11.23
C ILE A 95 8.41 2.52 -10.00
N THR A 96 8.19 1.21 -10.08
CA THR A 96 8.48 0.27 -8.99
C THR A 96 9.95 0.34 -8.56
N ARG A 97 10.87 0.27 -9.52
CA ARG A 97 12.30 0.36 -9.25
C ARG A 97 12.71 1.71 -8.62
N THR A 98 12.07 2.78 -9.05
CA THR A 98 12.33 4.10 -8.49
C THR A 98 11.77 4.22 -7.08
N LEU A 99 10.56 3.70 -6.86
CA LEU A 99 9.95 3.67 -5.53
C LEU A 99 10.77 2.88 -4.50
N GLU A 100 11.43 1.80 -4.94
CA GLU A 100 12.32 1.01 -4.07
C GLU A 100 13.51 1.80 -3.55
N LYS A 101 13.93 2.83 -4.28
CA LYS A 101 15.10 3.66 -3.95
C LYS A 101 14.75 4.83 -3.01
N ILE A 102 13.49 5.19 -2.89
CA ILE A 102 13.06 6.28 -2.02
C ILE A 102 12.72 5.77 -0.61
N PRO A 103 12.77 6.64 0.42
CA PRO A 103 12.42 6.25 1.78
C PRO A 103 11.02 5.61 1.85
N GLU A 104 10.88 4.61 2.70
CA GLU A 104 9.63 3.85 2.84
C GLU A 104 8.42 4.73 3.12
N ARG A 105 8.57 5.76 3.95
CA ARG A 105 7.49 6.70 4.29
C ARG A 105 6.99 7.48 3.08
N CYS A 106 7.88 7.89 2.19
CA CYS A 106 7.51 8.57 0.94
C CYS A 106 6.86 7.60 -0.04
N ARG A 107 7.37 6.38 -0.09
CA ARG A 107 6.85 5.31 -0.94
C ARG A 107 5.41 4.95 -0.59
N ILE A 108 5.12 4.70 0.69
CA ILE A 108 3.77 4.32 1.11
C ILE A 108 2.74 5.45 0.88
N VAL A 109 3.13 6.68 1.10
CA VAL A 109 2.27 7.84 0.82
C VAL A 109 1.92 7.92 -0.67
N PHE A 110 2.91 7.73 -1.54
CA PHE A 110 2.68 7.70 -2.98
C PHE A 110 1.74 6.57 -3.40
N ILE A 111 1.98 5.36 -2.88
CA ILE A 111 1.16 4.19 -3.17
C ILE A 111 -0.30 4.42 -2.73
N LEU A 112 -0.53 4.90 -1.53
CA LEU A 112 -1.88 5.17 -1.04
C LEU A 112 -2.60 6.23 -1.86
N SER A 113 -1.89 7.27 -2.28
CA SER A 113 -2.46 8.35 -3.08
C SER A 113 -2.77 7.91 -4.52
N ARG A 114 -1.82 7.28 -5.19
CA ARG A 114 -1.92 6.98 -6.64
C ARG A 114 -2.60 5.66 -6.94
N TYR A 115 -2.28 4.61 -6.20
CA TYR A 115 -2.85 3.30 -6.46
C TYR A 115 -4.18 3.06 -5.75
N PHE A 116 -4.36 3.62 -4.57
CA PHE A 116 -5.59 3.43 -3.80
C PHE A 116 -6.51 4.65 -3.79
N ASN A 117 -6.18 5.70 -4.55
CA ASN A 117 -6.98 6.92 -4.70
C ASN A 117 -7.39 7.57 -3.37
N MET A 118 -6.48 7.58 -2.41
CA MET A 118 -6.76 8.18 -1.11
C MET A 118 -6.42 9.66 -1.08
N LYS A 119 -7.26 10.42 -0.39
CA LYS A 119 -7.01 11.82 -0.09
C LYS A 119 -5.93 11.93 0.98
N TYR A 120 -5.21 13.04 1.02
CA TYR A 120 -4.15 13.29 1.99
C TYR A 120 -4.65 13.20 3.44
N ALA A 121 -5.88 13.65 3.71
CA ALA A 121 -6.48 13.50 5.03
C ALA A 121 -6.67 12.04 5.45
N GLU A 122 -7.08 11.19 4.53
CA GLU A 122 -7.24 9.74 4.76
C GLU A 122 -5.86 9.06 4.99
N ILE A 123 -4.87 9.42 4.18
CA ILE A 123 -3.50 8.90 4.33
C ILE A 123 -2.91 9.31 5.68
N ALA A 124 -3.10 10.57 6.06
CA ALA A 124 -2.64 11.10 7.35
C ALA A 124 -3.23 10.31 8.52
N GLU A 125 -4.51 9.98 8.46
CA GLU A 125 -5.20 9.18 9.47
C GLU A 125 -4.67 7.74 9.51
N ILE A 126 -4.52 7.09 8.36
CA ILE A 126 -4.01 5.70 8.27
C ILE A 126 -2.60 5.60 8.82
N LEU A 127 -1.72 6.52 8.47
CA LEU A 127 -0.31 6.50 8.84
C LEU A 127 -0.01 7.20 10.17
N GLU A 128 -1.01 7.82 10.79
CA GLU A 128 -0.86 8.57 12.05
C GLU A 128 0.16 9.70 11.94
N ILE A 129 0.11 10.46 10.85
CA ILE A 129 0.96 11.63 10.58
C ILE A 129 0.08 12.83 10.20
N SER A 130 0.67 14.03 10.18
CA SER A 130 -0.06 15.22 9.74
C SER A 130 -0.24 15.26 8.22
N VAL A 131 -1.27 15.97 7.76
CA VAL A 131 -1.49 16.23 6.32
C VAL A 131 -0.28 16.94 5.70
N LYS A 132 0.32 17.86 6.43
CA LYS A 132 1.54 18.54 6.00
C LYS A 132 2.70 17.56 5.78
N THR A 133 2.85 16.57 6.63
CA THR A 133 3.86 15.51 6.48
C THR A 133 3.55 14.63 5.27
N VAL A 134 2.27 14.30 5.03
CA VAL A 134 1.84 13.58 3.82
C VAL A 134 2.24 14.35 2.57
N ASP A 135 1.96 15.65 2.53
CA ASP A 135 2.33 16.51 1.40
C ASP A 135 3.85 16.52 1.17
N ALA A 136 4.64 16.67 2.22
CA ALA A 136 6.11 16.65 2.13
C ALA A 136 6.63 15.33 1.58
N HIS A 137 6.11 14.21 2.04
CA HIS A 137 6.48 12.89 1.52
C HIS A 137 6.07 12.70 0.07
N MET A 138 4.90 13.21 -0.30
CA MET A 138 4.41 13.14 -1.68
C MET A 138 5.27 13.97 -2.63
N VAL A 139 5.65 15.18 -2.23
CA VAL A 139 6.56 16.04 -2.99
C VAL A 139 7.90 15.34 -3.23
N HIS A 140 8.47 14.72 -2.21
CA HIS A 140 9.71 13.97 -2.33
C HIS A 140 9.59 12.78 -3.30
N ALA A 141 8.53 12.01 -3.19
CA ALA A 141 8.28 10.86 -4.07
C ALA A 141 8.11 11.29 -5.53
N VAL A 142 7.29 12.30 -5.79
CA VAL A 142 7.04 12.82 -7.15
C VAL A 142 8.33 13.40 -7.75
N LYS A 143 9.11 14.12 -6.97
CA LYS A 143 10.38 14.67 -7.42
C LYS A 143 11.37 13.58 -7.84
N SER A 144 11.47 12.52 -7.05
CA SER A 144 12.33 11.36 -7.34
C SER A 144 11.89 10.63 -8.61
N LEU A 145 10.59 10.42 -8.77
CA LEU A 145 10.03 9.79 -9.96
C LEU A 145 10.24 10.64 -11.21
N ARG A 146 10.03 11.93 -11.10
CA ARG A 146 10.25 12.88 -12.22
C ARG A 146 11.70 12.86 -12.67
N SER A 147 12.65 12.85 -11.74
CA SER A 147 14.07 12.76 -12.05
C SER A 147 14.40 11.46 -12.79
N ALA A 148 13.86 10.33 -12.35
CA ALA A 148 14.07 9.03 -13.00
C ALA A 148 13.48 8.99 -14.42
N LEU A 149 12.34 9.61 -14.65
CA LEU A 149 11.68 9.66 -15.97
C LEU A 149 12.40 10.59 -16.96
N HIS A 150 13.05 11.65 -16.48
CA HIS A 150 13.78 12.58 -17.34
C HIS A 150 15.12 12.05 -17.85
N TYR A 151 15.67 10.99 -17.24
CA TYR A 151 16.93 10.37 -17.67
C TYR A 151 16.75 9.32 -18.77
N LYS A 152 15.59 9.25 -19.35
CA LYS A 152 15.31 8.51 -20.56
C LYS A 152 14.89 9.44 -21.69
#